data_1cef85876b07172ec09b1253fe501d26
#
_entry.id   1cef85876b07172ec09b1253fe501d26
#
_cell.length_a   1.000
_cell.length_b   1.000
_cell.length_c   1.000
_cell.angle_alpha   90.00
_cell.angle_beta   90.00
_cell.angle_gamma   90.00
#
_symmetry.space_group_name_H-M   'P 1'
#
loop_
_entity.id
_entity.type
_entity.pdbx_description
1 polymer ?
#
loop_
_entity_poly.entity_id
_entity_poly.type
_entity_poly.pdbx_seq_one_letter_code
_entity_poly.pdbx_strand_id
1 'polypeptide(L)'
;VMRVPFTSGILIGIGETRRERIESLLALRASHRRHGHIQEIIVQNFKAKPDTNMAGAPEPELNELLWTIAIARIIFGSDMSIQAPPNLSPGVLPQIVNAGINDWGGVSPLTPDYVNPEAPWPHLDKLARETRVAGKFLEQRLTLYPRYVQDYPRWLDAGLHSQLLSMVDGV
;
A
#
# COMPACT_ATOMS: atom_id res chain seq x y z
N VAL A 1 -13.31 -20.71 9.68
CA VAL A 1 -12.36 -19.95 8.86
C VAL A 1 -12.64 -18.46 9.10
N MET A 2 -11.65 -17.73 9.59
CA MET A 2 -11.77 -16.28 9.81
C MET A 2 -11.88 -15.57 8.46
N ARG A 3 -12.83 -14.65 8.32
CA ARG A 3 -13.04 -13.83 7.14
C ARG A 3 -12.64 -12.41 7.48
N VAL A 4 -11.37 -12.11 7.37
CA VAL A 4 -10.81 -10.80 7.73
C VAL A 4 -10.14 -10.22 6.50
N PRO A 5 -10.59 -9.06 5.99
CA PRO A 5 -9.86 -8.32 4.97
C PRO A 5 -8.53 -7.86 5.55
N PHE A 6 -7.44 -8.01 4.81
CA PHE A 6 -6.15 -7.55 5.29
C PHE A 6 -5.25 -7.05 4.17
N THR A 7 -4.27 -6.28 4.55
CA THR A 7 -3.22 -5.77 3.70
C THR A 7 -2.11 -6.80 3.57
N SER A 8 -1.61 -6.98 2.36
CA SER A 8 -0.41 -7.76 2.09
C SER A 8 0.49 -7.04 1.10
N GLY A 9 1.66 -7.57 0.81
CA GLY A 9 2.59 -6.92 -0.10
C GLY A 9 3.94 -7.59 -0.18
N ILE A 10 4.89 -6.88 -0.78
CA ILE A 10 6.27 -7.30 -0.90
C ILE A 10 7.22 -6.17 -0.51
N LEU A 11 8.33 -6.53 0.10
CA LEU A 11 9.48 -5.66 0.32
C LEU A 11 10.50 -5.96 -0.80
N ILE A 12 11.00 -4.92 -1.47
CA ILE A 12 11.98 -5.04 -2.54
C ILE A 12 13.33 -4.46 -2.15
N GLY A 13 14.40 -5.00 -2.72
CA GLY A 13 15.79 -4.56 -2.47
C GLY A 13 16.46 -5.27 -1.31
N ILE A 14 16.00 -6.47 -0.95
CA ILE A 14 16.58 -7.31 0.11
C ILE A 14 17.42 -8.47 -0.43
N GLY A 15 17.75 -8.44 -1.73
CA GLY A 15 18.54 -9.47 -2.41
C GLY A 15 17.76 -10.33 -3.40
N GLU A 16 16.48 -10.11 -3.51
CA GLU A 16 15.58 -10.81 -4.43
C GLU A 16 15.76 -10.35 -5.88
N THR A 17 15.47 -11.24 -6.81
CA THR A 17 15.45 -10.97 -8.25
C THR A 17 14.08 -10.44 -8.70
N ARG A 18 14.01 -9.81 -9.88
CA ARG A 18 12.73 -9.42 -10.50
C ARG A 18 11.79 -10.61 -10.71
N ARG A 19 12.34 -11.80 -10.99
CA ARG A 19 11.55 -13.03 -11.12
C ARG A 19 10.87 -13.40 -9.81
N GLU A 20 11.59 -13.39 -8.71
CA GLU A 20 11.04 -13.70 -7.37
C GLU A 20 9.98 -12.70 -6.96
N ARG A 21 10.11 -11.40 -7.30
CA ARG A 21 9.04 -10.40 -7.11
C ARG A 21 7.77 -10.77 -7.87
N ILE A 22 7.90 -11.17 -9.15
CA ILE A 22 6.76 -11.63 -9.97
C ILE A 22 6.12 -12.87 -9.34
N GLU A 23 6.90 -13.87 -8.96
CA GLU A 23 6.42 -15.10 -8.35
C GLU A 23 5.68 -14.83 -7.03
N SER A 24 6.19 -13.92 -6.19
CA SER A 24 5.55 -13.47 -4.95
C SER A 24 4.22 -12.77 -5.21
N LEU A 25 4.16 -11.84 -6.18
CA LEU A 25 2.92 -11.17 -6.58
C LEU A 25 1.89 -12.15 -7.16
N LEU A 26 2.32 -13.14 -7.94
CA LEU A 26 1.45 -14.19 -8.46
C LEU A 26 0.90 -15.10 -7.35
N ALA A 27 1.69 -15.40 -6.33
CA ALA A 27 1.25 -16.17 -5.16
C ALA A 27 0.18 -15.40 -4.37
N LEU A 28 0.39 -14.09 -4.15
CA LEU A 28 -0.61 -13.21 -3.52
C LEU A 28 -1.91 -13.15 -4.34
N ARG A 29 -1.80 -13.03 -5.67
CA ARG A 29 -2.96 -13.05 -6.57
C ARG A 29 -3.71 -14.37 -6.49
N ALA A 30 -3.01 -15.50 -6.47
CA ALA A 30 -3.63 -16.82 -6.36
C ALA A 30 -4.38 -16.97 -5.03
N SER A 31 -3.81 -16.51 -3.91
CA SER A 31 -4.46 -16.46 -2.61
C SER A 31 -5.71 -15.57 -2.63
N HIS A 32 -5.57 -14.35 -3.19
CA HIS A 32 -6.71 -13.43 -3.31
C HIS A 32 -7.84 -14.01 -4.15
N ARG A 33 -7.53 -14.62 -5.30
CA ARG A 33 -8.55 -15.28 -6.16
C ARG A 33 -9.31 -16.38 -5.44
N ARG A 34 -8.66 -17.12 -4.54
CA ARG A 34 -9.27 -18.19 -3.75
C ARG A 34 -10.17 -17.67 -2.63
N HIS A 35 -9.75 -16.62 -1.95
CA HIS A 35 -10.34 -16.20 -0.68
C HIS A 35 -11.01 -14.82 -0.71
N GLY A 36 -10.64 -13.96 -1.64
CA GLY A 36 -11.16 -12.60 -1.77
C GLY A 36 -10.76 -11.63 -0.66
N HIS A 37 -9.76 -11.97 0.16
CA HIS A 37 -9.48 -11.35 1.45
C HIS A 37 -8.40 -10.26 1.41
N ILE A 38 -7.60 -10.16 0.37
CA ILE A 38 -6.57 -9.12 0.27
C ILE A 38 -7.22 -7.83 -0.23
N GLN A 39 -7.24 -6.81 0.61
CA GLN A 39 -7.85 -5.53 0.26
C GLN A 39 -6.88 -4.61 -0.48
N GLU A 40 -5.58 -4.75 -0.23
CA GLU A 40 -4.55 -3.96 -0.90
C GLU A 40 -3.20 -4.69 -0.95
N ILE A 41 -2.38 -4.29 -1.91
CA ILE A 41 -1.01 -4.77 -2.11
C ILE A 41 -0.05 -3.62 -1.89
N ILE A 42 0.83 -3.76 -0.90
CA ILE A 42 1.92 -2.80 -0.66
C ILE A 42 3.14 -3.22 -1.46
N VAL A 43 3.72 -2.28 -2.21
CA VAL A 43 5.08 -2.40 -2.76
C VAL A 43 5.97 -1.44 -1.99
N GLN A 44 6.79 -1.97 -1.11
CA GLN A 44 7.67 -1.18 -0.25
C GLN A 44 9.13 -1.37 -0.67
N ASN A 45 9.86 -0.27 -0.81
CA ASN A 45 11.30 -0.29 -1.01
C ASN A 45 12.04 -0.43 0.32
N PHE A 46 13.06 -1.27 0.32
CA PHE A 46 13.96 -1.43 1.47
C PHE A 46 14.68 -0.11 1.76
N LYS A 47 14.83 0.18 3.05
CA LYS A 47 15.66 1.25 3.58
C LYS A 47 16.66 0.66 4.58
N ALA A 48 17.96 0.89 4.35
CA ALA A 48 19.01 0.46 5.25
C ALA A 48 18.88 1.19 6.58
N LYS A 49 18.97 0.45 7.69
CA LYS A 49 18.84 1.00 9.03
C LYS A 49 20.10 0.73 9.82
N PRO A 50 20.61 1.73 10.56
CA PRO A 50 21.69 1.50 11.52
C PRO A 50 21.27 0.38 12.50
N ASP A 51 22.22 -0.28 13.08
CA ASP A 51 22.04 -1.34 14.09
C ASP A 51 21.27 -2.59 13.60
N THR A 52 21.20 -2.80 12.28
CA THR A 52 20.68 -4.04 11.67
C THR A 52 21.74 -4.77 10.87
N ASN A 53 21.55 -6.05 10.62
CA ASN A 53 22.43 -6.85 9.76
C ASN A 53 22.54 -6.33 8.33
N MET A 54 21.60 -5.50 7.90
CA MET A 54 21.55 -4.90 6.56
C MET A 54 21.89 -3.40 6.56
N ALA A 55 22.53 -2.86 7.59
CA ALA A 55 22.87 -1.44 7.69
C ALA A 55 23.73 -0.92 6.52
N GLY A 56 24.57 -1.77 5.93
CA GLY A 56 25.40 -1.43 4.77
C GLY A 56 24.87 -1.97 3.43
N ALA A 57 23.65 -2.54 3.39
CA ALA A 57 23.11 -3.09 2.17
C ALA A 57 22.65 -1.97 1.22
N PRO A 58 22.84 -2.11 -0.11
CA PRO A 58 22.38 -1.13 -1.07
C PRO A 58 20.85 -1.06 -1.08
N GLU A 59 20.33 0.16 -1.11
CA GLU A 59 18.89 0.39 -1.32
C GLU A 59 18.52 0.21 -2.80
N PRO A 60 17.31 -0.24 -3.13
CA PRO A 60 16.89 -0.39 -4.51
C PRO A 60 16.76 0.97 -5.20
N GLU A 61 17.16 1.03 -6.46
CA GLU A 61 16.97 2.22 -7.28
C GLU A 61 15.48 2.50 -7.52
N LEU A 62 15.14 3.77 -7.77
CA LEU A 62 13.77 4.20 -8.06
C LEU A 62 13.14 3.37 -9.21
N ASN A 63 13.90 3.11 -10.26
CA ASN A 63 13.41 2.33 -11.40
C ASN A 63 12.96 0.92 -11.03
N GLU A 64 13.59 0.30 -10.01
CA GLU A 64 13.18 -1.01 -9.50
C GLU A 64 11.82 -0.94 -8.79
N LEU A 65 11.59 0.14 -8.03
CA LEU A 65 10.30 0.39 -7.40
C LEU A 65 9.20 0.64 -8.44
N LEU A 66 9.42 1.55 -9.38
CA LEU A 66 8.46 1.88 -10.42
C LEU A 66 8.12 0.66 -11.28
N TRP A 67 9.14 -0.12 -11.69
CA TRP A 67 8.95 -1.36 -12.43
C TRP A 67 8.10 -2.36 -11.65
N THR A 68 8.38 -2.55 -10.36
CA THR A 68 7.65 -3.51 -9.52
C THR A 68 6.18 -3.08 -9.34
N ILE A 69 5.91 -1.78 -9.15
CA ILE A 69 4.55 -1.24 -9.07
C ILE A 69 3.80 -1.49 -10.40
N ALA A 70 4.43 -1.21 -11.54
CA ALA A 70 3.82 -1.42 -12.85
C ALA A 70 3.49 -2.91 -13.08
N ILE A 71 4.39 -3.81 -12.72
CA ILE A 71 4.16 -5.26 -12.78
C ILE A 71 3.02 -5.68 -11.83
N ALA A 72 2.99 -5.15 -10.61
CA ALA A 72 1.88 -5.42 -9.69
C ALA A 72 0.54 -4.97 -10.31
N ARG A 73 0.49 -3.78 -10.93
CA ARG A 73 -0.72 -3.28 -11.62
C ARG A 73 -1.14 -4.18 -12.78
N ILE A 74 -0.20 -4.67 -13.59
CA ILE A 74 -0.50 -5.62 -14.67
C ILE A 74 -1.02 -6.95 -14.11
N ILE A 75 -0.41 -7.46 -13.03
CA ILE A 75 -0.80 -8.74 -12.42
C ILE A 75 -2.18 -8.67 -11.80
N PHE A 76 -2.50 -7.60 -11.07
CA PHE A 76 -3.74 -7.49 -10.29
C PHE A 76 -4.88 -6.79 -11.03
N GLY A 77 -4.61 -6.05 -12.11
CA GLY A 77 -5.63 -5.30 -12.85
C GLY A 77 -6.00 -3.98 -12.18
N SER A 78 -7.09 -3.35 -12.65
CA SER A 78 -7.55 -2.02 -12.21
C SER A 78 -8.16 -2.01 -10.80
N ASP A 79 -8.76 -3.12 -10.38
CA ASP A 79 -9.66 -3.19 -9.22
C ASP A 79 -8.89 -3.37 -7.90
N MET A 80 -7.64 -3.81 -7.96
CA MET A 80 -6.81 -3.96 -6.77
C MET A 80 -6.24 -2.62 -6.34
N SER A 81 -6.34 -2.33 -5.05
CA SER A 81 -5.61 -1.23 -4.45
C SER A 81 -4.13 -1.59 -4.32
N ILE A 82 -3.30 -0.82 -4.99
CA ILE A 82 -1.84 -0.95 -4.91
C ILE A 82 -1.32 0.33 -4.28
N GLN A 83 -0.53 0.16 -3.22
CA GLN A 83 0.06 1.29 -2.49
C GLN A 83 1.57 1.20 -2.44
N ALA A 84 2.19 2.36 -2.27
CA ALA A 84 3.58 2.52 -1.87
C ALA A 84 3.68 3.59 -0.78
N PRO A 85 4.51 3.41 0.26
CA PRO A 85 4.66 4.40 1.33
C PRO A 85 5.25 5.71 0.80
N PRO A 86 4.55 6.87 0.96
CA PRO A 86 5.00 8.13 0.37
C PRO A 86 6.23 8.72 1.07
N ASN A 87 6.46 8.38 2.33
CA ASN A 87 7.59 8.86 3.12
C ASN A 87 8.93 8.23 2.72
N LEU A 88 8.92 7.05 2.12
CA LEU A 88 10.14 6.34 1.73
C LEU A 88 10.72 6.80 0.38
N SER A 89 9.99 7.63 -0.36
CA SER A 89 10.40 8.08 -1.70
C SER A 89 10.04 9.56 -1.93
N PRO A 90 10.55 10.48 -1.08
CA PRO A 90 10.23 11.91 -1.21
C PRO A 90 10.74 12.48 -2.54
N GLY A 91 9.97 13.40 -3.13
CA GLY A 91 10.34 14.09 -4.36
C GLY A 91 10.02 13.35 -5.66
N VAL A 92 9.54 12.12 -5.61
CA VAL A 92 9.22 11.29 -6.79
C VAL A 92 7.78 10.75 -6.77
N LEU A 93 6.93 11.27 -5.91
CA LEU A 93 5.57 10.78 -5.71
C LEU A 93 4.72 10.76 -7.01
N PRO A 94 4.78 11.77 -7.91
CA PRO A 94 4.06 11.71 -9.17
C PRO A 94 4.50 10.53 -10.06
N GLN A 95 5.78 10.14 -10.02
CA GLN A 95 6.28 9.01 -10.80
C GLN A 95 5.71 7.69 -10.24
N ILE A 96 5.59 7.57 -8.90
CA ILE A 96 5.01 6.41 -8.23
C ILE A 96 3.52 6.27 -8.59
N VAL A 97 2.75 7.36 -8.59
CA VAL A 97 1.35 7.35 -9.07
C VAL A 97 1.27 6.90 -10.53
N ASN A 98 2.12 7.45 -11.40
CA ASN A 98 2.15 7.11 -12.82
C ASN A 98 2.58 5.66 -13.07
N ALA A 99 3.36 5.06 -12.18
CA ALA A 99 3.71 3.64 -12.24
C ALA A 99 2.53 2.71 -11.94
N GLY A 100 1.45 3.21 -11.31
CA GLY A 100 0.21 2.45 -11.20
C GLY A 100 -0.37 2.28 -9.81
N ILE A 101 0.12 2.99 -8.78
CA ILE A 101 -0.57 2.99 -7.49
C ILE A 101 -1.88 3.79 -7.58
N ASN A 102 -2.82 3.44 -6.73
CA ASN A 102 -4.08 4.16 -6.52
C ASN A 102 -4.41 4.35 -5.04
N ASP A 103 -3.44 4.13 -4.17
CA ASP A 103 -3.57 4.34 -2.73
C ASP A 103 -2.21 4.71 -2.11
N TRP A 104 -2.20 5.51 -1.05
CA TRP A 104 -1.00 5.86 -0.30
C TRP A 104 -0.91 5.12 1.04
N GLY A 105 -1.94 4.35 1.38
CA GLY A 105 -2.05 3.65 2.65
C GLY A 105 -2.37 4.57 3.83
N GLY A 106 -1.99 4.13 5.01
CA GLY A 106 -2.21 4.89 6.23
C GLY A 106 -1.14 5.96 6.42
N VAL A 107 -1.45 7.20 6.04
CA VAL A 107 -0.59 8.37 6.30
C VAL A 107 -1.11 9.10 7.52
N SER A 108 -0.30 9.22 8.56
CA SER A 108 -0.67 9.92 9.79
C SER A 108 -0.01 11.29 9.88
N PRO A 109 -0.77 12.38 9.99
CA PRO A 109 -0.21 13.70 10.29
C PRO A 109 0.18 13.87 11.76
N LEU A 110 -0.25 12.97 12.64
CA LEU A 110 -0.13 13.11 14.11
C LEU A 110 0.93 12.19 14.72
N THR A 111 1.18 11.02 14.12
CA THR A 111 2.10 10.03 14.65
C THR A 111 3.27 9.79 13.69
N PRO A 112 4.49 9.59 14.20
CA PRO A 112 5.60 9.21 13.34
C PRO A 112 5.39 7.81 12.73
N ASP A 113 6.12 7.52 11.67
CA ASP A 113 6.30 6.15 11.22
C ASP A 113 7.27 5.45 12.18
N TYR A 114 6.76 4.59 13.05
CA TYR A 114 7.59 3.88 14.03
C TYR A 114 8.49 2.82 13.39
N VAL A 115 8.22 2.41 12.18
CA VAL A 115 9.07 1.49 11.41
C VAL A 115 10.20 2.25 10.73
N ASN A 116 9.91 3.47 10.22
CA ASN A 116 10.88 4.33 9.55
C ASN A 116 10.89 5.73 10.17
N PRO A 117 11.34 5.87 11.42
CA PRO A 117 11.27 7.13 12.15
C PRO A 117 12.14 8.23 11.51
N GLU A 118 13.14 7.85 10.72
CA GLU A 118 13.98 8.73 9.93
C GLU A 118 13.30 9.31 8.69
N ALA A 119 12.16 8.75 8.28
CA ALA A 119 11.39 9.15 7.11
C ALA A 119 9.99 9.65 7.53
N PRO A 120 9.85 10.92 7.90
CA PRO A 120 8.58 11.47 8.37
C PRO A 120 7.53 11.46 7.26
N TRP A 121 6.26 11.28 7.65
CA TRP A 121 5.13 11.37 6.73
C TRP A 121 5.08 12.74 6.05
N PRO A 122 4.78 12.82 4.75
CA PRO A 122 4.53 14.09 4.10
C PRO A 122 3.26 14.74 4.67
N HIS A 123 3.24 16.07 4.76
CA HIS A 123 2.01 16.79 5.04
C HIS A 123 0.93 16.47 3.99
N LEU A 124 -0.32 16.32 4.42
CA LEU A 124 -1.43 15.94 3.54
C LEU A 124 -1.61 16.89 2.36
N ASP A 125 -1.45 18.20 2.57
CA ASP A 125 -1.52 19.20 1.49
C ASP A 125 -0.42 18.98 0.44
N LYS A 126 0.79 18.62 0.88
CA LYS A 126 1.89 18.28 -0.03
C LYS A 126 1.54 17.03 -0.81
N LEU A 127 1.08 15.99 -0.12
CA LEU A 127 0.71 14.73 -0.74
C LEU A 127 -0.42 14.92 -1.77
N ALA A 128 -1.42 15.76 -1.45
CA ALA A 128 -2.51 16.12 -2.36
C ALA A 128 -2.01 16.85 -3.62
N ARG A 129 -1.07 17.80 -3.46
CA ARG A 129 -0.46 18.51 -4.60
C ARG A 129 0.34 17.56 -5.50
N GLU A 130 1.19 16.73 -4.92
CA GLU A 130 2.00 15.75 -5.67
C GLU A 130 1.10 14.72 -6.41
N THR A 131 0.02 14.27 -5.77
CA THR A 131 -0.97 13.38 -6.38
C THR A 131 -1.67 14.07 -7.57
N ARG A 132 -1.99 15.36 -7.43
CA ARG A 132 -2.63 16.14 -8.49
C ARG A 132 -1.70 16.38 -9.70
N VAL A 133 -0.40 16.54 -9.48
CA VAL A 133 0.60 16.62 -10.57
C VAL A 133 0.56 15.37 -11.45
N ALA A 134 0.27 14.21 -10.87
CA ALA A 134 0.07 12.97 -11.62
C ALA A 134 -1.35 12.79 -12.19
N GLY A 135 -2.20 13.83 -12.16
CA GLY A 135 -3.55 13.81 -12.71
C GLY A 135 -4.57 13.02 -11.86
N LYS A 136 -4.29 12.85 -10.57
CA LYS A 136 -5.18 12.15 -9.62
C LYS A 136 -5.57 13.07 -8.47
N PHE A 137 -6.61 12.68 -7.74
CA PHE A 137 -7.05 13.37 -6.53
C PHE A 137 -6.76 12.51 -5.31
N LEU A 138 -6.33 13.16 -4.23
CA LEU A 138 -6.20 12.52 -2.93
C LEU A 138 -7.55 12.61 -2.22
N GLU A 139 -8.11 11.45 -1.85
CA GLU A 139 -9.35 11.33 -1.11
C GLU A 139 -9.12 10.52 0.17
N GLN A 140 -9.80 10.90 1.22
CA GLN A 140 -9.78 10.15 2.48
C GLN A 140 -10.70 8.93 2.36
N ARG A 141 -10.27 7.81 2.95
CA ARG A 141 -11.06 6.58 3.04
C ARG A 141 -10.97 5.95 4.42
N LEU A 142 -11.91 5.09 4.73
CA LEU A 142 -11.79 4.19 5.88
C LEU A 142 -10.66 3.17 5.67
N THR A 143 -10.14 2.62 6.75
CA THR A 143 -9.17 1.52 6.71
C THR A 143 -9.73 0.29 5.99
N LEU A 144 -11.04 0.06 6.12
CA LEU A 144 -11.76 -0.98 5.38
C LEU A 144 -12.18 -0.43 4.01
N TYR A 145 -11.82 -1.13 2.94
CA TYR A 145 -12.13 -0.69 1.58
C TYR A 145 -13.62 -0.84 1.24
N PRO A 146 -14.17 0.02 0.35
CA PRO A 146 -15.61 0.09 0.04
C PRO A 146 -16.25 -1.26 -0.28
N ARG A 147 -15.59 -2.13 -1.03
CA ARG A 147 -16.14 -3.46 -1.38
C ARG A 147 -16.38 -4.36 -0.16
N TYR A 148 -15.58 -4.20 0.90
CA TYR A 148 -15.76 -4.96 2.14
C TYR A 148 -16.76 -4.28 3.07
N VAL A 149 -16.84 -2.95 3.00
CA VAL A 149 -17.91 -2.17 3.67
C VAL A 149 -19.27 -2.57 3.13
N GLN A 150 -19.42 -2.69 1.80
CA GLN A 150 -20.69 -3.07 1.15
C GLN A 150 -21.13 -4.51 1.50
N ASP A 151 -20.19 -5.40 1.79
CA ASP A 151 -20.44 -6.81 2.17
C ASP A 151 -19.96 -7.07 3.63
N TYR A 152 -20.17 -6.08 4.52
CA TYR A 152 -19.71 -6.15 5.91
C TYR A 152 -20.25 -7.36 6.70
N PRO A 153 -21.48 -7.88 6.45
CA PRO A 153 -21.96 -9.06 7.16
C PRO A 153 -21.09 -10.31 6.91
N ARG A 154 -20.40 -10.35 5.79
CA ARG A 154 -19.48 -11.43 5.44
C ARG A 154 -18.09 -11.24 6.05
N TRP A 155 -17.63 -9.99 6.16
CA TRP A 155 -16.23 -9.67 6.38
C TRP A 155 -15.91 -9.12 7.77
N LEU A 156 -16.91 -8.66 8.54
CA LEU A 156 -16.74 -8.10 9.86
C LEU A 156 -17.50 -8.92 10.90
N ASP A 157 -16.96 -8.89 12.12
CA ASP A 157 -17.69 -9.39 13.28
C ASP A 157 -18.96 -8.57 13.53
N ALA A 158 -20.04 -9.22 13.90
CA ALA A 158 -21.33 -8.58 14.12
C ALA A 158 -21.29 -7.46 15.17
N GLY A 159 -20.40 -7.57 16.16
CA GLY A 159 -20.17 -6.54 17.17
C GLY A 159 -19.61 -5.21 16.64
N LEU A 160 -19.06 -5.22 15.42
CA LEU A 160 -18.49 -4.01 14.78
C LEU A 160 -19.44 -3.34 13.77
N HIS A 161 -20.59 -3.96 13.45
CA HIS A 161 -21.45 -3.47 12.37
C HIS A 161 -22.00 -2.07 12.64
N SER A 162 -22.51 -1.81 13.85
CA SER A 162 -23.06 -0.48 14.21
C SER A 162 -21.99 0.62 14.17
N GLN A 163 -20.77 0.30 14.63
CA GLN A 163 -19.65 1.24 14.58
C GLN A 163 -19.24 1.55 13.13
N LEU A 164 -19.17 0.53 12.27
CA LEU A 164 -18.86 0.73 10.87
C LEU A 164 -19.89 1.66 10.21
N LEU A 165 -21.19 1.39 10.38
CA LEU A 165 -22.25 2.18 9.79
C LEU A 165 -22.20 3.65 10.23
N SER A 166 -21.94 3.92 11.51
CA SER A 166 -21.78 5.29 12.01
C SER A 166 -20.57 6.02 11.41
N MET A 167 -19.52 5.30 11.04
CA MET A 167 -18.34 5.89 10.38
C MET A 167 -18.57 6.15 8.87
N VAL A 168 -19.39 5.33 8.22
CA VAL A 168 -19.73 5.52 6.79
C VAL A 168 -20.66 6.72 6.59
N ASP A 169 -21.61 6.94 7.52
CA ASP A 169 -22.55 8.07 7.46
C ASP A 169 -21.88 9.42 7.78
N GLY A 170 -20.66 9.42 8.30
CA GLY A 170 -19.88 10.60 8.68
C GLY A 170 -18.74 10.98 7.73
N VAL A 171 -18.60 10.33 6.59
CA VAL A 171 -17.52 10.57 5.60
C VAL A 171 -18.06 11.27 4.35
#